data_05a959a500c0d9cb14198dd4f7e3e6a9
#
_entry.id   05a959a500c0d9cb14198dd4f7e3e6a9
#
_cell.length_a   1.000
_cell.length_b   1.000
_cell.length_c   1.000
_cell.angle_alpha   90.00
_cell.angle_beta   90.00
_cell.angle_gamma   90.00
#
_symmetry.space_group_name_H-M   'P 1'
#
loop_
_entity.id
_entity.type
_entity.pdbx_description
1 polymer ?
#
loop_
_entity_poly.entity_id
_entity_poly.type
_entity_poly.pdbx_seq_one_letter_code
_entity_poly.pdbx_strand_id
1 'polypeptide(L)'
;FQQAAARLQGLAGEGLAVAAPLVVCNEEHRFLVLDQLRESRSDPAAVLLEPVGRNTAPAVTLAALQAAETGADPVLVVTPADQTVTDATAFNAALARAVRAAAEGAIVILGVTPDRPETGYGYIRAEGPRVAQFVEKPDLATAEQYLARGGYFWNAGMFVLKASAWLDALQRFRPDMLAACRAAWAVRKTDALFVRPGKAEFAAVPGDSVDYAVMEKCPGVLDIRMEPLAAGWNDLGAWEAVWQVAEKDAQGNAAVGDAIVSDS
;
A
#
# COMPACT_ATOMS: atom_id res chain seq x y z
N PHE A 1 -1.72 12.49 -0.78
CA PHE A 1 -2.38 11.87 0.36
C PHE A 1 -3.92 12.01 0.30
N GLN A 2 -4.48 13.23 0.19
CA GLN A 2 -5.93 13.47 0.13
C GLN A 2 -6.63 12.65 -0.96
N GLN A 3 -6.05 12.59 -2.16
CA GLN A 3 -6.57 11.78 -3.26
C GLN A 3 -6.54 10.28 -2.94
N ALA A 4 -5.51 9.80 -2.23
CA ALA A 4 -5.42 8.41 -1.81
C ALA A 4 -6.53 8.04 -0.82
N ALA A 5 -6.84 8.92 0.14
CA ALA A 5 -7.94 8.72 1.07
C ALA A 5 -9.32 8.78 0.39
N ALA A 6 -9.52 9.78 -0.50
CA ALA A 6 -10.79 10.00 -1.17
C ALA A 6 -11.19 8.85 -2.12
N ARG A 7 -10.22 8.29 -2.87
CA ARG A 7 -10.51 7.23 -3.85
C ARG A 7 -11.04 5.94 -3.21
N LEU A 8 -10.65 5.65 -1.96
CA LEU A 8 -11.13 4.47 -1.24
C LEU A 8 -12.62 4.56 -0.85
N GLN A 9 -13.18 5.77 -0.74
CA GLN A 9 -14.60 5.95 -0.45
C GLN A 9 -15.50 5.38 -1.56
N GLY A 10 -15.01 5.31 -2.79
CA GLY A 10 -15.72 4.70 -3.93
C GLY A 10 -16.03 3.21 -3.76
N LEU A 11 -15.33 2.50 -2.88
CA LEU A 11 -15.59 1.09 -2.60
C LEU A 11 -17.02 0.84 -2.04
N ALA A 12 -17.62 1.80 -1.39
CA ALA A 12 -19.01 1.68 -0.93
C ALA A 12 -20.00 1.48 -2.10
N GLY A 13 -19.72 2.06 -3.28
CA GLY A 13 -20.48 1.86 -4.51
C GLY A 13 -20.42 0.43 -5.07
N GLU A 14 -19.46 -0.37 -4.65
CA GLU A 14 -19.29 -1.78 -5.03
C GLU A 14 -20.04 -2.75 -4.09
N GLY A 15 -20.89 -2.25 -3.22
CA GLY A 15 -21.68 -3.07 -2.28
C GLY A 15 -20.86 -3.57 -1.08
N LEU A 16 -19.75 -2.90 -0.76
CA LEU A 16 -18.90 -3.22 0.38
C LEU A 16 -19.16 -2.27 1.55
N ALA A 17 -19.12 -2.78 2.78
CA ALA A 17 -19.12 -1.95 3.98
C ALA A 17 -17.69 -1.41 4.19
N VAL A 18 -17.53 -0.09 4.03
CA VAL A 18 -16.24 0.59 4.17
C VAL A 18 -16.21 1.31 5.52
N ALA A 19 -15.28 0.93 6.38
CA ALA A 19 -15.04 1.61 7.66
C ALA A 19 -14.23 2.91 7.44
N ALA A 20 -14.28 3.79 8.45
CA ALA A 20 -13.40 4.96 8.48
C ALA A 20 -11.92 4.53 8.39
N PRO A 21 -11.06 5.26 7.66
CA PRO A 21 -9.69 4.85 7.40
C PRO A 21 -8.82 4.86 8.66
N LEU A 22 -7.88 3.92 8.72
CA LEU A 22 -6.72 3.98 9.60
C LEU A 22 -5.58 4.67 8.84
N VAL A 23 -4.94 5.64 9.45
CA VAL A 23 -3.76 6.29 8.88
C VAL A 23 -2.55 5.95 9.73
N VAL A 24 -1.48 5.47 9.11
CA VAL A 24 -0.19 5.23 9.78
C VAL A 24 0.81 6.23 9.26
N CYS A 25 1.42 7.00 10.13
CA CYS A 25 2.44 7.98 9.76
C CYS A 25 3.44 8.21 10.89
N ASN A 26 4.56 8.88 10.56
CA ASN A 26 5.49 9.33 11.58
C ASN A 26 4.84 10.39 12.48
N GLU A 27 5.18 10.38 13.78
CA GLU A 27 4.70 11.35 14.79
C GLU A 27 4.85 12.81 14.34
N GLU A 28 5.91 13.13 13.61
CA GLU A 28 6.19 14.49 13.14
C GLU A 28 5.15 15.01 12.14
N HIS A 29 4.49 14.11 11.39
CA HIS A 29 3.51 14.45 10.36
C HIS A 29 2.06 14.51 10.86
N ARG A 30 1.80 14.24 12.14
CA ARG A 30 0.46 14.09 12.69
C ARG A 30 -0.50 15.25 12.41
N PHE A 31 -0.03 16.49 12.51
CA PHE A 31 -0.88 17.67 12.27
C PHE A 31 -1.11 17.90 10.78
N LEU A 32 -0.09 17.72 9.94
CA LEU A 32 -0.23 17.80 8.49
C LEU A 32 -1.25 16.78 7.98
N VAL A 33 -1.18 15.56 8.48
CA VAL A 33 -2.14 14.49 8.13
C VAL A 33 -3.56 14.89 8.55
N LEU A 34 -3.76 15.38 9.78
CA LEU A 34 -5.09 15.81 10.23
C LEU A 34 -5.65 16.97 9.42
N ASP A 35 -4.83 17.96 9.09
CA ASP A 35 -5.26 19.11 8.31
C ASP A 35 -5.68 18.70 6.90
N GLN A 36 -4.92 17.83 6.24
CA GLN A 36 -5.27 17.29 4.92
C GLN A 36 -6.52 16.40 4.95
N LEU A 37 -6.73 15.62 6.01
CA LEU A 37 -7.95 14.83 6.18
C LEU A 37 -9.17 15.73 6.38
N ARG A 38 -9.06 16.81 7.16
CA ARG A 38 -10.13 17.80 7.36
C ARG A 38 -10.49 18.50 6.06
N GLU A 39 -9.50 18.93 5.28
CA GLU A 39 -9.69 19.54 3.96
C GLU A 39 -10.44 18.59 3.00
N SER A 40 -10.12 17.31 3.02
CA SER A 40 -10.79 16.27 2.21
C SER A 40 -12.09 15.74 2.84
N ARG A 41 -12.50 16.25 4.01
CA ARG A 41 -13.66 15.78 4.76
C ARG A 41 -13.65 14.28 5.01
N SER A 42 -12.48 13.73 5.28
CA SER A 42 -12.26 12.32 5.56
C SER A 42 -11.93 12.15 7.05
N ASP A 43 -12.89 11.67 7.84
CA ASP A 43 -12.67 11.41 9.26
C ASP A 43 -12.02 10.05 9.46
N PRO A 44 -10.80 9.96 10.02
CA PRO A 44 -10.15 8.69 10.29
C PRO A 44 -10.71 8.03 11.54
N ALA A 45 -10.72 6.70 11.58
CA ALA A 45 -11.00 5.95 12.79
C ALA A 45 -9.87 6.10 13.83
N ALA A 46 -8.62 6.13 13.36
CA ALA A 46 -7.45 6.42 14.16
C ALA A 46 -6.27 6.86 13.28
N VAL A 47 -5.35 7.61 13.89
CA VAL A 47 -4.03 7.94 13.31
C VAL A 47 -2.96 7.28 14.19
N LEU A 48 -2.32 6.26 13.65
CA LEU A 48 -1.28 5.48 14.31
C LEU A 48 0.06 6.18 14.08
N LEU A 49 0.70 6.59 15.16
CA LEU A 49 1.88 7.46 15.11
C LEU A 49 3.14 6.68 15.42
N GLU A 50 3.96 6.43 14.39
CA GLU A 50 5.26 5.82 14.56
C GLU A 50 6.24 6.81 15.17
N PRO A 51 6.86 6.50 16.34
CA PRO A 51 7.85 7.38 16.97
C PRO A 51 9.18 7.42 16.21
N VAL A 52 9.41 6.45 15.33
CA VAL A 52 10.57 6.34 14.42
C VAL A 52 10.16 5.45 13.23
N GLY A 53 10.60 5.78 12.03
CA GLY A 53 10.31 4.94 10.85
C GLY A 53 10.97 3.56 10.97
N ARG A 54 10.18 2.50 10.71
CA ARG A 54 10.62 1.10 10.69
C ARG A 54 10.26 0.38 9.39
N ASN A 55 10.07 1.14 8.31
CA ASN A 55 9.61 0.64 7.03
C ASN A 55 8.15 0.15 7.08
N THR A 56 7.64 -0.47 6.01
CA THR A 56 6.21 -0.68 5.80
C THR A 56 5.63 -1.88 6.54
N ALA A 57 6.39 -2.95 6.82
CA ALA A 57 5.84 -4.11 7.51
C ALA A 57 5.42 -3.83 8.97
N PRO A 58 6.20 -3.11 9.80
CA PRO A 58 5.75 -2.68 11.11
C PRO A 58 4.53 -1.75 11.06
N ALA A 59 4.47 -0.83 10.10
CA ALA A 59 3.33 0.07 9.92
C ALA A 59 2.03 -0.70 9.64
N VAL A 60 2.04 -1.65 8.71
CA VAL A 60 0.90 -2.54 8.42
C VAL A 60 0.55 -3.40 9.64
N THR A 61 1.56 -3.81 10.42
CA THR A 61 1.32 -4.60 11.65
C THR A 61 0.58 -3.78 12.70
N LEU A 62 0.93 -2.50 12.90
CA LEU A 62 0.18 -1.63 13.81
C LEU A 62 -1.27 -1.47 13.35
N ALA A 63 -1.51 -1.27 12.04
CA ALA A 63 -2.86 -1.18 11.49
C ALA A 63 -3.64 -2.48 11.67
N ALA A 64 -3.04 -3.64 11.47
CA ALA A 64 -3.66 -4.94 11.67
C ALA A 64 -4.01 -5.19 13.15
N LEU A 65 -3.12 -4.83 14.07
CA LEU A 65 -3.38 -4.92 15.52
C LEU A 65 -4.53 -4.01 15.93
N GLN A 66 -4.59 -2.77 15.43
CA GLN A 66 -5.70 -1.84 15.70
C GLN A 66 -7.02 -2.38 15.15
N ALA A 67 -7.02 -2.88 13.93
CA ALA A 67 -8.22 -3.40 13.29
C ALA A 67 -8.76 -4.68 14.00
N ALA A 68 -7.88 -5.53 14.49
CA ALA A 68 -8.24 -6.76 15.22
C ALA A 68 -8.85 -6.51 16.59
N GLU A 69 -8.67 -5.31 17.21
CA GLU A 69 -9.24 -4.99 18.52
C GLU A 69 -10.78 -4.96 18.54
N THR A 70 -11.40 -4.79 17.39
CA THR A 70 -12.88 -4.80 17.30
C THR A 70 -13.48 -6.19 17.52
N GLY A 71 -12.66 -7.23 17.58
CA GLY A 71 -13.10 -8.64 17.63
C GLY A 71 -13.60 -9.17 16.28
N ALA A 72 -13.78 -8.30 15.30
CA ALA A 72 -13.98 -8.68 13.91
C ALA A 72 -12.62 -8.97 13.25
N ASP A 73 -12.63 -9.72 12.16
CA ASP A 73 -11.45 -9.95 11.33
C ASP A 73 -11.63 -9.21 9.98
N PRO A 74 -11.49 -7.88 9.97
CA PRO A 74 -11.78 -7.09 8.79
C PRO A 74 -10.73 -7.31 7.69
N VAL A 75 -11.16 -7.10 6.45
CA VAL A 75 -10.24 -6.98 5.32
C VAL A 75 -9.62 -5.59 5.34
N LEU A 76 -8.30 -5.55 5.33
CA LEU A 76 -7.51 -4.33 5.19
C LEU A 76 -7.21 -4.10 3.71
N VAL A 77 -7.48 -2.89 3.24
CA VAL A 77 -6.98 -2.36 1.97
C VAL A 77 -5.81 -1.45 2.31
N VAL A 78 -4.60 -1.95 2.10
CA VAL A 78 -3.35 -1.23 2.39
C VAL A 78 -2.91 -0.51 1.13
N THR A 79 -2.79 0.81 1.19
CA THR A 79 -2.36 1.64 0.05
C THR A 79 -1.35 2.69 0.48
N PRO A 80 -0.30 2.92 -0.32
CA PRO A 80 0.57 4.08 -0.15
C PRO A 80 -0.21 5.39 -0.31
N ALA A 81 0.27 6.43 0.34
CA ALA A 81 -0.38 7.74 0.37
C ALA A 81 0.06 8.69 -0.75
N ASP A 82 1.09 8.35 -1.49
CA ASP A 82 1.84 9.18 -2.44
C ASP A 82 1.68 8.79 -3.91
N GLN A 83 0.95 7.71 -4.19
CA GLN A 83 0.69 7.23 -5.55
C GLN A 83 -0.55 7.87 -6.15
N THR A 84 -0.59 7.94 -7.48
CA THR A 84 -1.75 8.40 -8.24
C THR A 84 -2.43 7.29 -9.03
N VAL A 85 -3.70 7.49 -9.31
CA VAL A 85 -4.56 6.63 -10.13
C VAL A 85 -5.50 7.56 -10.91
N THR A 86 -5.53 7.43 -12.22
CA THR A 86 -6.33 8.33 -13.08
C THR A 86 -7.75 7.82 -13.35
N ASP A 87 -7.97 6.51 -13.29
CA ASP A 87 -9.31 5.89 -13.43
C ASP A 87 -9.78 5.31 -12.08
N ALA A 88 -10.53 6.13 -11.34
CA ALA A 88 -11.09 5.74 -10.04
C ALA A 88 -12.12 4.61 -10.15
N THR A 89 -12.85 4.52 -11.25
CA THR A 89 -13.87 3.47 -11.47
C THR A 89 -13.20 2.11 -11.65
N ALA A 90 -12.22 2.02 -12.54
CA ALA A 90 -11.44 0.80 -12.75
C ALA A 90 -10.69 0.38 -11.48
N PHE A 91 -10.16 1.37 -10.73
CA PHE A 91 -9.49 1.14 -9.46
C PHE A 91 -10.42 0.51 -8.41
N ASN A 92 -11.61 1.10 -8.19
CA ASN A 92 -12.55 0.58 -7.20
C ASN A 92 -13.08 -0.80 -7.59
N ALA A 93 -13.33 -1.05 -8.88
CA ALA A 93 -13.73 -2.37 -9.36
C ALA A 93 -12.65 -3.44 -9.12
N ALA A 94 -11.37 -3.14 -9.36
CA ALA A 94 -10.25 -4.03 -9.06
C ALA A 94 -10.13 -4.28 -7.55
N LEU A 95 -10.18 -3.23 -6.74
CA LEU A 95 -10.16 -3.39 -5.27
C LEU A 95 -11.33 -4.20 -4.75
N ALA A 96 -12.54 -4.04 -5.30
CA ALA A 96 -13.70 -4.81 -4.88
C ALA A 96 -13.51 -6.32 -5.15
N ARG A 97 -12.90 -6.69 -6.29
CA ARG A 97 -12.54 -8.10 -6.57
C ARG A 97 -11.47 -8.60 -5.60
N ALA A 98 -10.44 -7.78 -5.33
CA ALA A 98 -9.40 -8.11 -4.37
C ALA A 98 -9.96 -8.30 -2.95
N VAL A 99 -10.89 -7.43 -2.50
CA VAL A 99 -11.56 -7.55 -1.19
C VAL A 99 -12.36 -8.85 -1.08
N ARG A 100 -13.09 -9.24 -2.12
CA ARG A 100 -13.84 -10.51 -2.13
C ARG A 100 -12.90 -11.71 -1.99
N ALA A 101 -11.79 -11.72 -2.73
CA ALA A 101 -10.79 -12.79 -2.62
C ALA A 101 -10.09 -12.81 -1.24
N ALA A 102 -9.80 -11.64 -0.69
CA ALA A 102 -9.22 -11.52 0.66
C ALA A 102 -10.20 -11.96 1.75
N ALA A 103 -11.51 -11.71 1.58
CA ALA A 103 -12.55 -12.20 2.49
C ALA A 103 -12.59 -13.75 2.57
N GLU A 104 -12.16 -14.43 1.50
CA GLU A 104 -11.99 -15.91 1.46
C GLU A 104 -10.68 -16.37 2.14
N GLY A 105 -9.79 -15.45 2.54
CA GLY A 105 -8.54 -15.73 3.24
C GLY A 105 -7.28 -15.55 2.41
N ALA A 106 -7.39 -15.14 1.14
CA ALA A 106 -6.23 -14.86 0.31
C ALA A 106 -5.51 -13.57 0.74
N ILE A 107 -4.19 -13.52 0.50
CA ILE A 107 -3.41 -12.28 0.45
C ILE A 107 -3.43 -11.84 -1.01
N VAL A 108 -3.94 -10.64 -1.30
CA VAL A 108 -4.05 -10.15 -2.68
C VAL A 108 -3.12 -8.95 -2.90
N ILE A 109 -2.36 -8.99 -3.99
CA ILE A 109 -1.48 -7.91 -4.45
C ILE A 109 -2.07 -7.32 -5.72
N LEU A 110 -2.09 -5.98 -5.86
CA LEU A 110 -2.48 -5.31 -7.10
C LEU A 110 -1.28 -5.30 -8.06
N GLY A 111 -1.50 -5.83 -9.26
CA GLY A 111 -0.48 -5.96 -10.29
C GLY A 111 -0.73 -5.06 -11.49
N VAL A 112 0.27 -4.28 -11.91
CA VAL A 112 0.22 -3.38 -13.08
C VAL A 112 0.97 -3.99 -14.24
N THR A 113 0.40 -3.96 -15.44
CA THR A 113 1.09 -4.44 -16.65
C THR A 113 2.31 -3.56 -16.93
N PRO A 114 3.52 -4.14 -17.01
CA PRO A 114 4.73 -3.38 -17.27
C PRO A 114 4.81 -2.93 -18.72
N ASP A 115 5.26 -1.71 -18.95
CA ASP A 115 5.53 -1.13 -20.28
C ASP A 115 7.02 -0.90 -20.54
N ARG A 116 7.87 -1.05 -19.52
CA ARG A 116 9.33 -0.87 -19.56
C ARG A 116 10.02 -1.73 -18.50
N PRO A 117 11.35 -1.95 -18.61
CA PRO A 117 12.10 -2.72 -17.62
C PRO A 117 12.46 -1.82 -16.40
N GLU A 118 11.50 -1.54 -15.54
CA GLU A 118 11.68 -0.70 -14.35
C GLU A 118 12.37 -1.47 -13.22
N THR A 119 13.49 -0.96 -12.72
CA THR A 119 14.28 -1.61 -11.65
C THR A 119 13.90 -1.12 -10.25
N GLY A 120 13.10 -0.05 -10.17
CA GLY A 120 12.59 0.49 -8.91
C GLY A 120 11.41 -0.26 -8.32
N TYR A 121 10.79 -1.18 -9.11
CA TYR A 121 9.57 -1.89 -8.74
C TYR A 121 9.80 -3.38 -8.50
N GLY A 122 8.94 -3.96 -7.65
CA GLY A 122 8.79 -5.40 -7.54
C GLY A 122 8.05 -5.99 -8.74
N TYR A 123 8.38 -7.22 -9.11
CA TYR A 123 7.75 -7.97 -10.19
C TYR A 123 7.03 -9.20 -9.67
N ILE A 124 5.80 -9.38 -10.14
CA ILE A 124 4.91 -10.49 -9.80
C ILE A 124 4.75 -11.36 -11.03
N ARG A 125 5.13 -12.62 -10.97
CA ARG A 125 4.75 -13.62 -11.97
C ARG A 125 3.43 -14.25 -11.55
N ALA A 126 2.40 -14.08 -12.39
CA ALA A 126 1.09 -14.64 -12.13
C ALA A 126 0.77 -15.82 -13.05
N GLU A 127 0.14 -16.85 -12.49
CA GLU A 127 -0.44 -17.99 -13.20
C GLU A 127 -1.95 -18.02 -12.92
N GLY A 128 -2.73 -17.40 -13.82
CA GLY A 128 -4.10 -17.02 -13.49
C GLY A 128 -4.11 -16.02 -12.34
N PRO A 129 -4.95 -16.20 -11.32
CA PRO A 129 -4.95 -15.31 -10.15
C PRO A 129 -3.79 -15.60 -9.17
N ARG A 130 -3.14 -16.76 -9.28
CA ARG A 130 -2.11 -17.19 -8.32
C ARG A 130 -0.78 -16.50 -8.59
N VAL A 131 -0.14 -16.02 -7.53
CA VAL A 131 1.25 -15.54 -7.60
C VAL A 131 2.19 -16.75 -7.54
N ALA A 132 2.92 -16.98 -8.63
CA ALA A 132 3.91 -18.05 -8.71
C ALA A 132 5.29 -17.59 -8.24
N GLN A 133 5.60 -16.29 -8.39
CA GLN A 133 6.87 -15.69 -7.99
C GLN A 133 6.67 -14.21 -7.67
N PHE A 134 7.41 -13.71 -6.70
CA PHE A 134 7.56 -12.28 -6.40
C PHE A 134 9.05 -11.98 -6.29
N VAL A 135 9.51 -10.92 -6.93
CA VAL A 135 10.91 -10.46 -6.89
C VAL A 135 10.93 -8.95 -6.72
N GLU A 136 11.47 -8.49 -5.60
CA GLU A 136 11.58 -7.05 -5.32
C GLU A 136 12.82 -6.47 -6.00
N LYS A 137 12.63 -5.42 -6.81
CA LYS A 137 13.68 -4.61 -7.42
C LYS A 137 14.79 -5.43 -8.11
N PRO A 138 14.46 -6.19 -9.17
CA PRO A 138 15.45 -6.95 -9.92
C PRO A 138 16.47 -6.02 -10.60
N ASP A 139 17.61 -6.56 -11.01
CA ASP A 139 18.53 -5.84 -11.89
C ASP A 139 17.93 -5.64 -13.29
N LEU A 140 18.54 -4.73 -14.06
CA LEU A 140 18.02 -4.35 -15.38
C LEU A 140 17.92 -5.56 -16.33
N ALA A 141 18.93 -6.43 -16.38
CA ALA A 141 18.94 -7.59 -17.25
C ALA A 141 17.79 -8.57 -16.91
N THR A 142 17.50 -8.73 -15.63
CA THR A 142 16.36 -9.54 -15.15
C THR A 142 15.03 -8.88 -15.50
N ALA A 143 14.90 -7.56 -15.31
CA ALA A 143 13.68 -6.81 -15.66
C ALA A 143 13.38 -6.87 -17.16
N GLU A 144 14.39 -6.75 -18.03
CA GLU A 144 14.27 -6.92 -19.49
C GLU A 144 13.80 -8.33 -19.88
N GLN A 145 14.33 -9.36 -19.21
CA GLN A 145 13.89 -10.74 -19.42
C GLN A 145 12.43 -10.95 -19.00
N TYR A 146 11.98 -10.34 -17.89
CA TYR A 146 10.60 -10.44 -17.44
C TYR A 146 9.64 -9.78 -18.44
N LEU A 147 10.02 -8.61 -18.96
CA LEU A 147 9.23 -7.90 -19.96
C LEU A 147 9.14 -8.70 -21.27
N ALA A 148 10.26 -9.22 -21.77
CA ALA A 148 10.31 -10.01 -23.00
C ALA A 148 9.54 -11.34 -22.90
N ARG A 149 9.57 -11.99 -21.73
CA ARG A 149 8.88 -13.26 -21.47
C ARG A 149 7.38 -13.10 -21.33
N GLY A 150 6.91 -11.95 -20.82
CA GLY A 150 5.51 -11.72 -20.48
C GLY A 150 5.06 -12.50 -19.25
N GLY A 151 3.82 -12.24 -18.79
CA GLY A 151 3.22 -12.88 -17.60
C GLY A 151 3.78 -12.36 -16.29
N TYR A 152 4.53 -11.25 -16.33
CA TYR A 152 4.98 -10.50 -15.17
C TYR A 152 4.22 -9.19 -15.06
N PHE A 153 4.00 -8.75 -13.83
CA PHE A 153 3.33 -7.50 -13.49
C PHE A 153 4.17 -6.73 -12.48
N TRP A 154 4.12 -5.40 -12.52
CA TRP A 154 4.69 -4.60 -11.44
C TRP A 154 3.85 -4.70 -10.19
N ASN A 155 4.49 -4.80 -9.04
CA ASN A 155 3.84 -4.63 -7.75
C ASN A 155 3.44 -3.16 -7.56
N ALA A 156 2.14 -2.90 -7.46
CA ALA A 156 1.64 -1.55 -7.19
C ALA A 156 1.89 -1.08 -5.74
N GLY A 157 2.44 -1.94 -4.87
CA GLY A 157 2.60 -1.65 -3.45
C GLY A 157 1.27 -1.57 -2.69
N MET A 158 0.20 -2.09 -3.27
CA MET A 158 -1.13 -2.15 -2.67
C MET A 158 -1.49 -3.60 -2.34
N PHE A 159 -1.91 -3.83 -1.11
CA PHE A 159 -2.20 -5.16 -0.60
C PHE A 159 -3.60 -5.21 0.00
N VAL A 160 -4.31 -6.31 -0.24
CA VAL A 160 -5.65 -6.52 0.31
C VAL A 160 -5.67 -7.89 1.00
N LEU A 161 -5.94 -7.90 2.31
CA LEU A 161 -5.84 -9.10 3.13
C LEU A 161 -6.60 -8.91 4.45
N LYS A 162 -7.01 -10.01 5.08
CA LYS A 162 -7.54 -9.96 6.45
C LYS A 162 -6.46 -9.54 7.45
N ALA A 163 -6.86 -8.87 8.52
CA ALA A 163 -5.95 -8.52 9.60
C ALA A 163 -5.28 -9.77 10.19
N SER A 164 -6.02 -10.86 10.40
CA SER A 164 -5.49 -12.15 10.86
C SER A 164 -4.49 -12.74 9.86
N ALA A 165 -4.79 -12.72 8.56
CA ALA A 165 -3.91 -13.27 7.53
C ALA A 165 -2.54 -12.56 7.50
N TRP A 166 -2.50 -11.23 7.73
CA TRP A 166 -1.25 -10.51 7.90
C TRP A 166 -0.47 -10.96 9.13
N LEU A 167 -1.14 -11.00 10.29
CA LEU A 167 -0.49 -11.37 11.55
C LEU A 167 0.03 -12.82 11.52
N ASP A 168 -0.70 -13.74 10.89
CA ASP A 168 -0.29 -15.14 10.72
C ASP A 168 0.90 -15.28 9.75
N ALA A 169 0.88 -14.54 8.65
CA ALA A 169 2.00 -14.48 7.71
C ALA A 169 3.26 -13.95 8.40
N LEU A 170 3.12 -12.85 9.16
CA LEU A 170 4.24 -12.28 9.90
C LEU A 170 4.73 -13.22 11.01
N GLN A 171 3.83 -13.92 11.72
CA GLN A 171 4.19 -14.96 12.69
C GLN A 171 5.02 -16.07 12.05
N ARG A 172 4.70 -16.43 10.81
CA ARG A 172 5.40 -17.49 10.07
C ARG A 172 6.78 -17.06 9.59
N PHE A 173 6.89 -15.84 9.03
CA PHE A 173 8.09 -15.40 8.32
C PHE A 173 9.00 -14.47 9.12
N ARG A 174 8.43 -13.70 10.06
CA ARG A 174 9.13 -12.73 10.91
C ARG A 174 8.53 -12.68 12.32
N PRO A 175 8.59 -13.81 13.06
CA PRO A 175 8.07 -13.88 14.43
C PRO A 175 8.76 -12.89 15.38
N ASP A 176 10.03 -12.54 15.13
CA ASP A 176 10.79 -11.51 15.81
C ASP A 176 10.11 -10.15 15.72
N MET A 177 9.74 -9.74 14.50
CA MET A 177 9.07 -8.47 14.22
C MET A 177 7.68 -8.44 14.85
N LEU A 178 6.88 -9.52 14.70
CA LEU A 178 5.55 -9.57 15.29
C LEU A 178 5.59 -9.46 16.81
N ALA A 179 6.51 -10.17 17.46
CA ALA A 179 6.67 -10.11 18.91
C ALA A 179 7.01 -8.68 19.37
N ALA A 180 7.95 -8.01 18.69
CA ALA A 180 8.34 -6.64 19.00
C ALA A 180 7.19 -5.63 18.76
N CYS A 181 6.44 -5.76 17.66
CA CYS A 181 5.27 -4.93 17.40
C CYS A 181 4.18 -5.12 18.46
N ARG A 182 3.91 -6.37 18.87
CA ARG A 182 2.96 -6.66 19.95
C ARG A 182 3.40 -6.07 21.28
N ALA A 183 4.70 -6.13 21.62
CA ALA A 183 5.22 -5.50 22.82
C ALA A 183 5.01 -3.99 22.81
N ALA A 184 5.32 -3.32 21.68
CA ALA A 184 5.07 -1.89 21.51
C ALA A 184 3.59 -1.54 21.56
N TRP A 185 2.73 -2.41 21.02
CA TRP A 185 1.28 -2.24 21.03
C TRP A 185 0.68 -2.40 22.42
N ALA A 186 1.18 -3.32 23.24
CA ALA A 186 0.67 -3.59 24.59
C ALA A 186 0.78 -2.38 25.53
N VAL A 187 1.78 -1.52 25.34
CA VAL A 187 2.03 -0.31 26.16
C VAL A 187 1.67 1.00 25.42
N ARG A 188 0.87 0.89 24.34
CA ARG A 188 0.44 2.06 23.57
C ARG A 188 -0.35 3.04 24.41
N LYS A 189 -0.37 4.28 23.98
CA LYS A 189 -1.20 5.35 24.54
C LYS A 189 -2.15 5.88 23.47
N THR A 190 -3.40 6.04 23.84
CA THR A 190 -4.43 6.64 22.97
C THR A 190 -4.81 8.01 23.52
N ASP A 191 -4.82 8.99 22.63
CA ASP A 191 -5.23 10.36 22.91
C ASP A 191 -6.10 10.85 21.75
N ALA A 192 -7.41 10.89 21.96
CA ALA A 192 -8.42 11.14 20.95
C ALA A 192 -8.24 10.20 19.72
N LEU A 193 -7.92 10.75 18.56
CA LEU A 193 -7.66 9.99 17.31
C LEU A 193 -6.24 9.41 17.23
N PHE A 194 -5.32 9.86 18.08
CA PHE A 194 -3.93 9.45 18.01
C PHE A 194 -3.67 8.20 18.84
N VAL A 195 -3.06 7.20 18.20
CA VAL A 195 -2.59 5.99 18.88
C VAL A 195 -1.07 5.92 18.73
N ARG A 196 -0.38 5.91 19.85
CA ARG A 196 1.09 5.88 19.92
C ARG A 196 1.56 4.56 20.50
N PRO A 197 2.23 3.70 19.74
CA PRO A 197 2.90 2.53 20.31
C PRO A 197 3.98 2.96 21.31
N GLY A 198 4.38 2.08 22.21
CA GLY A 198 5.47 2.36 23.15
C GLY A 198 6.75 2.76 22.42
N LYS A 199 7.30 3.93 22.75
CA LYS A 199 8.43 4.51 22.00
C LYS A 199 9.68 3.66 22.03
N ALA A 200 10.04 3.15 23.20
CA ALA A 200 11.25 2.34 23.37
C ALA A 200 11.07 0.96 22.70
N GLU A 201 9.92 0.34 22.88
CA GLU A 201 9.57 -0.97 22.33
C GLU A 201 9.50 -0.90 20.80
N PHE A 202 8.88 0.15 20.24
CA PHE A 202 8.80 0.31 18.78
C PHE A 202 10.17 0.64 18.15
N ALA A 203 11.02 1.38 18.85
CA ALA A 203 12.39 1.62 18.41
C ALA A 203 13.23 0.33 18.30
N ALA A 204 12.87 -0.71 19.05
CA ALA A 204 13.50 -2.03 18.97
C ALA A 204 12.93 -2.94 17.88
N VAL A 205 11.82 -2.56 17.21
CA VAL A 205 11.25 -3.35 16.12
C VAL A 205 12.23 -3.41 14.95
N PRO A 206 12.55 -4.60 14.42
CA PRO A 206 13.34 -4.72 13.20
C PRO A 206 12.63 -4.05 12.02
N GLY A 207 13.32 -3.14 11.32
CA GLY A 207 12.77 -2.46 10.15
C GLY A 207 12.85 -3.33 8.90
N ASP A 208 11.73 -3.50 8.18
CA ASP A 208 11.69 -4.21 6.91
C ASP A 208 10.46 -3.81 6.10
N SER A 209 10.47 -4.00 4.78
CA SER A 209 9.30 -3.75 3.94
C SER A 209 8.32 -4.92 4.00
N VAL A 210 7.07 -4.66 3.64
CA VAL A 210 6.04 -5.70 3.43
C VAL A 210 6.53 -6.72 2.41
N ASP A 211 7.23 -6.27 1.38
CA ASP A 211 7.71 -7.07 0.26
C ASP A 211 8.74 -8.09 0.74
N TYR A 212 9.82 -7.66 1.36
CA TYR A 212 10.89 -8.53 1.85
C TYR A 212 10.49 -9.33 3.09
N ALA A 213 9.72 -8.74 4.00
CA ALA A 213 9.31 -9.41 5.22
C ALA A 213 8.35 -10.59 4.94
N VAL A 214 7.43 -10.43 3.97
CA VAL A 214 6.31 -11.36 3.76
C VAL A 214 6.14 -11.74 2.29
N MET A 215 5.96 -10.79 1.36
CA MET A 215 5.42 -11.07 0.03
C MET A 215 6.32 -11.96 -0.82
N GLU A 216 7.64 -11.76 -0.79
CA GLU A 216 8.60 -12.65 -1.48
C GLU A 216 8.59 -14.09 -0.96
N LYS A 217 8.15 -14.29 0.29
CA LYS A 217 8.15 -15.61 0.95
C LYS A 217 6.83 -16.36 0.82
N CYS A 218 5.77 -15.67 0.36
CA CYS A 218 4.43 -16.24 0.25
C CYS A 218 4.25 -17.26 -0.87
N PRO A 219 4.83 -17.09 -2.10
CA PRO A 219 4.58 -17.99 -3.21
C PRO A 219 4.87 -19.45 -2.85
N GLY A 220 3.89 -20.33 -3.11
CA GLY A 220 3.98 -21.76 -2.77
C GLY A 220 3.79 -22.11 -1.29
N VAL A 221 3.64 -21.11 -0.41
CA VAL A 221 3.51 -21.31 1.05
C VAL A 221 2.16 -20.84 1.58
N LEU A 222 1.65 -19.72 1.10
CA LEU A 222 0.35 -19.15 1.44
C LEU A 222 -0.48 -18.95 0.18
N ASP A 223 -1.81 -18.75 0.34
CA ASP A 223 -2.69 -18.36 -0.76
C ASP A 223 -2.48 -16.88 -1.08
N ILE A 224 -1.55 -16.63 -1.99
CA ILE A 224 -1.24 -15.28 -2.49
C ILE A 224 -1.74 -15.15 -3.92
N ARG A 225 -2.57 -14.13 -4.18
CA ARG A 225 -3.20 -13.88 -5.47
C ARG A 225 -2.83 -12.49 -6.00
N MET A 226 -2.85 -12.32 -7.30
CA MET A 226 -2.68 -11.05 -7.97
C MET A 226 -4.00 -10.63 -8.61
N GLU A 227 -4.38 -9.39 -8.37
CA GLU A 227 -5.50 -8.74 -9.07
C GLU A 227 -4.95 -7.69 -10.03
N PRO A 228 -5.27 -7.76 -11.34
CA PRO A 228 -4.81 -6.79 -12.31
C PRO A 228 -5.36 -5.39 -12.04
N LEU A 229 -4.49 -4.39 -12.08
CA LEU A 229 -4.82 -2.98 -11.91
C LEU A 229 -4.56 -2.21 -13.21
N ALA A 230 -5.58 -2.04 -14.03
CA ALA A 230 -5.56 -1.24 -15.25
C ALA A 230 -6.32 0.08 -15.01
N ALA A 231 -5.76 0.95 -14.17
CA ALA A 231 -6.42 2.17 -13.69
C ALA A 231 -5.55 3.44 -13.81
N GLY A 232 -4.55 3.43 -14.68
CA GLY A 232 -3.62 4.54 -14.84
C GLY A 232 -2.82 4.81 -13.57
N TRP A 233 -2.32 3.74 -12.95
CA TRP A 233 -1.48 3.81 -11.76
C TRP A 233 -0.09 4.36 -12.09
N ASN A 234 0.43 5.21 -11.18
CA ASN A 234 1.79 5.69 -11.21
C ASN A 234 2.26 5.98 -9.78
N ASP A 235 3.50 5.65 -9.46
CA ASP A 235 4.08 5.82 -8.12
C ASP A 235 4.58 7.24 -7.84
N LEU A 236 4.68 8.09 -8.88
CA LEU A 236 5.22 9.46 -8.79
C LEU A 236 6.63 9.53 -8.19
N GLY A 237 7.41 8.46 -8.33
CA GLY A 237 8.72 8.32 -7.71
C GLY A 237 9.82 9.22 -8.29
N ALA A 238 9.61 9.83 -9.46
CA ALA A 238 10.54 10.71 -10.14
C ALA A 238 9.82 11.83 -10.88
N TRP A 239 10.53 12.91 -11.24
CA TRP A 239 9.96 14.04 -12.01
C TRP A 239 9.40 13.59 -13.36
N GLU A 240 10.01 12.62 -14.01
CA GLU A 240 9.51 12.00 -15.25
C GLU A 240 8.12 11.40 -15.03
N ALA A 241 7.91 10.68 -13.93
CA ALA A 241 6.62 10.09 -13.58
C ALA A 241 5.55 11.15 -13.30
N VAL A 242 5.92 12.26 -12.65
CA VAL A 242 5.04 13.43 -12.45
C VAL A 242 4.65 14.05 -13.79
N TRP A 243 5.62 14.23 -14.67
CA TRP A 243 5.37 14.77 -16.02
C TRP A 243 4.45 13.83 -16.84
N GLN A 244 4.62 12.50 -16.74
CA GLN A 244 3.80 11.53 -17.47
C GLN A 244 2.30 11.66 -17.16
N VAL A 245 1.93 11.95 -15.91
CA VAL A 245 0.53 12.05 -15.45
C VAL A 245 -0.04 13.46 -15.49
N ALA A 246 0.79 14.49 -15.66
CA ALA A 246 0.36 15.89 -15.75
C ALA A 246 -0.35 16.19 -17.07
N GLU A 247 -1.30 17.12 -17.05
CA GLU A 247 -1.87 17.70 -18.27
C GLU A 247 -0.77 18.45 -19.03
N LYS A 248 -0.74 18.29 -20.36
CA LYS A 248 0.28 18.85 -21.23
C LYS A 248 -0.34 19.84 -22.21
N ASP A 249 0.39 20.92 -22.49
CA ASP A 249 0.07 21.82 -23.59
C ASP A 249 0.37 21.18 -24.97
N ALA A 250 0.12 21.91 -26.05
CA ALA A 250 0.34 21.44 -27.42
C ALA A 250 1.83 21.18 -27.74
N GLN A 251 2.74 21.70 -26.95
CA GLN A 251 4.19 21.52 -27.06
C GLN A 251 4.72 20.41 -26.15
N GLY A 252 3.85 19.80 -25.33
CA GLY A 252 4.21 18.73 -24.40
C GLY A 252 4.70 19.21 -23.05
N ASN A 253 4.57 20.48 -22.71
CA ASN A 253 4.97 21.04 -21.42
C ASN A 253 3.88 20.82 -20.39
N ALA A 254 4.28 20.51 -19.15
CA ALA A 254 3.41 20.48 -17.98
C ALA A 254 3.71 21.71 -17.12
N ALA A 255 2.81 22.69 -17.14
CA ALA A 255 2.93 23.91 -16.37
C ALA A 255 1.73 24.12 -15.44
N VAL A 256 1.97 24.49 -14.18
CA VAL A 256 0.94 24.74 -13.17
C VAL A 256 1.20 26.11 -12.53
N GLY A 257 0.15 26.93 -12.41
CA GLY A 257 0.23 28.29 -11.87
C GLY A 257 0.81 29.30 -12.86
N ASP A 258 1.38 30.39 -12.37
CA ASP A 258 1.97 31.47 -13.17
C ASP A 258 3.36 31.05 -13.70
N ALA A 259 3.38 30.16 -14.68
CA ALA A 259 4.60 29.68 -15.32
C ALA A 259 4.77 30.32 -16.71
N ILE A 260 6.00 30.72 -17.03
CA ILE A 260 6.40 31.15 -18.39
C ILE A 260 7.30 30.06 -18.94
N VAL A 261 6.88 29.44 -20.04
CA VAL A 261 7.66 28.39 -20.74
C VAL A 261 8.24 29.02 -21.98
N SER A 262 9.54 28.93 -22.16
CA SER A 262 10.27 29.50 -23.31
C SER A 262 11.27 28.45 -23.81
N ASP A 263 11.18 28.11 -25.10
CA ASP A 263 12.13 27.22 -25.82
C ASP A 263 12.43 25.88 -25.13
N SER A 264 11.38 25.17 -24.66
CA SER A 264 11.48 23.89 -23.94
C SER A 264 10.84 22.73 -24.71
#